data_cb28f2461744374f1189dbaaccf5a35d
#
_entry.id   cb28f2461744374f1189dbaaccf5a35d
#
_cell.length_a   1.000
_cell.length_b   1.000
_cell.length_c   1.000
_cell.angle_alpha   90.00
_cell.angle_beta   90.00
_cell.angle_gamma   90.00
#
_symmetry.space_group_name_H-M   'P 1'
#
loop_
_entity.id
_entity.type
_entity.pdbx_description
1 polymer ?
#
loop_
_entity_poly.entity_id
_entity_poly.type
_entity_poly.pdbx_seq_one_letter_code
_entity_poly.pdbx_strand_id
1 'polypeptide(L)'
;ISKNGFVNSIQAMVRNINYDSKNTGEYKEESTVNELHGVLSHRTSLPMKKIGVNYSKLFSPNFMVRYAPGHMRKLNSKDTTLNYSNLYALNKTSEIEDGLSAIFGIDYKINEKKGNSEKEKLSLSIGQVFNYKENFDMPSKSSLDQKTSDVVGVINYNFSEIGKIDYKFSLDHNLNDLNYNDISTVLNFGKVQFNLDYLEQQNHIGNEHYASSGLTLNFNDHNKLSFSTKKNFKTDSTELYDLSYQYGIDCLTAGLVYRREFYQDVDDLEPKDSLMFTITFVPFGNIKTPSIK
;
A
#
# COMPACT_ATOMS: atom_id res chain seq x y z
N ILE A 1 7.94 -25.21 -15.15
CA ILE A 1 6.93 -24.91 -16.20
C ILE A 1 6.51 -26.23 -16.80
N SER A 2 5.22 -26.50 -16.85
CA SER A 2 4.70 -27.70 -17.49
C SER A 2 4.77 -27.58 -19.01
N LYS A 3 4.69 -28.73 -19.74
CA LYS A 3 4.65 -28.73 -21.23
C LYS A 3 3.51 -27.87 -21.81
N ASN A 4 2.44 -27.65 -21.03
CA ASN A 4 1.26 -26.86 -21.41
C ASN A 4 1.36 -25.36 -21.01
N GLY A 5 2.54 -24.88 -20.61
CA GLY A 5 2.75 -23.48 -20.25
C GLY A 5 2.36 -23.08 -18.83
N PHE A 6 1.80 -24.00 -18.03
CA PHE A 6 1.50 -23.71 -16.62
C PHE A 6 2.78 -23.58 -15.80
N VAL A 7 2.80 -22.55 -14.96
CA VAL A 7 3.81 -22.33 -13.95
C VAL A 7 3.22 -22.74 -12.59
N ASN A 8 3.80 -23.76 -11.97
CA ASN A 8 3.34 -24.29 -10.69
C ASN A 8 4.38 -23.98 -9.61
N SER A 9 3.91 -23.62 -8.43
CA SER A 9 4.71 -23.35 -7.24
C SER A 9 4.05 -24.00 -6.03
N ILE A 10 4.82 -24.76 -5.25
CA ILE A 10 4.42 -25.28 -3.96
C ILE A 10 5.23 -24.54 -2.92
N GLN A 11 4.55 -24.02 -1.90
CA GLN A 11 5.16 -23.30 -0.79
C GLN A 11 4.66 -23.86 0.52
N ALA A 12 5.57 -23.98 1.49
CA ALA A 12 5.25 -24.36 2.86
C ALA A 12 5.93 -23.39 3.83
N MET A 13 5.25 -23.06 4.91
CA MET A 13 5.82 -22.29 6.01
C MET A 13 5.46 -22.97 7.33
N VAL A 14 6.43 -23.03 8.22
CA VAL A 14 6.24 -23.50 9.60
C VAL A 14 6.71 -22.38 10.51
N ARG A 15 5.89 -22.06 11.50
CA ARG A 15 6.17 -21.02 12.50
C ARG A 15 5.99 -21.60 13.89
N ASN A 16 7.04 -21.52 14.70
CA ASN A 16 6.98 -21.85 16.12
C ASN A 16 6.93 -20.56 16.94
N ILE A 17 5.96 -20.47 17.84
CA ILE A 17 5.76 -19.31 18.71
C ILE A 17 5.89 -19.78 20.16
N ASN A 18 6.91 -19.27 20.84
CA ASN A 18 7.15 -19.53 22.25
C ASN A 18 7.16 -18.20 22.98
N TYR A 19 6.35 -18.09 24.02
CA TYR A 19 6.39 -16.94 24.91
C TYR A 19 5.88 -17.31 26.31
N ASP A 20 6.32 -16.52 27.28
CA ASP A 20 5.84 -16.54 28.65
C ASP A 20 5.17 -15.20 28.93
N SER A 21 3.88 -15.24 29.34
CA SER A 21 3.12 -14.05 29.66
C SER A 21 2.98 -13.90 31.18
N LYS A 22 3.41 -12.74 31.70
CA LYS A 22 3.28 -12.34 33.10
C LYS A 22 2.68 -10.96 33.22
N ASN A 23 1.90 -10.71 34.27
CA ASN A 23 1.25 -9.42 34.55
C ASN A 23 0.36 -8.92 33.41
N THR A 24 -0.33 -9.81 32.72
CA THR A 24 -1.17 -9.49 31.56
C THR A 24 -2.58 -9.00 31.96
N GLY A 25 -2.95 -9.08 33.24
CA GLY A 25 -4.21 -8.59 33.77
C GLY A 25 -5.44 -9.16 33.03
N GLU A 26 -6.34 -8.27 32.62
CA GLU A 26 -7.58 -8.65 31.93
C GLU A 26 -7.38 -9.08 30.46
N TYR A 27 -6.19 -8.87 29.89
CA TYR A 27 -5.94 -9.10 28.46
C TYR A 27 -5.68 -10.56 28.12
N LYS A 28 -5.13 -11.35 29.04
CA LYS A 28 -4.75 -12.74 28.82
C LYS A 28 -4.42 -13.45 30.12
N GLU A 29 -4.78 -14.73 30.22
CA GLU A 29 -4.28 -15.59 31.32
C GLU A 29 -2.74 -15.70 31.23
N GLU A 30 -2.10 -15.61 32.39
CA GLU A 30 -0.66 -15.86 32.51
C GLU A 30 -0.37 -17.31 32.14
N SER A 31 0.44 -17.52 31.13
CA SER A 31 0.76 -18.87 30.65
C SER A 31 2.04 -18.88 29.82
N THR A 32 2.75 -19.98 29.94
CA THR A 32 3.80 -20.33 28.98
C THR A 32 3.14 -20.99 27.78
N VAL A 33 3.38 -20.44 26.62
CA VAL A 33 2.77 -20.89 25.37
C VAL A 33 3.85 -21.40 24.43
N ASN A 34 3.58 -22.55 23.84
CA ASN A 34 4.41 -23.19 22.83
C ASN A 34 3.49 -23.69 21.71
N GLU A 35 3.43 -22.95 20.59
CA GLU A 35 2.53 -23.24 19.49
C GLU A 35 3.31 -23.45 18.20
N LEU A 36 2.92 -24.47 17.45
CA LEU A 36 3.45 -24.77 16.13
C LEU A 36 2.34 -24.56 15.09
N HIS A 37 2.56 -23.63 14.18
CA HIS A 37 1.67 -23.33 13.05
C HIS A 37 2.33 -23.77 11.75
N GLY A 38 1.53 -24.37 10.88
CA GLY A 38 1.98 -24.77 9.55
C GLY A 38 1.01 -24.31 8.47
N VAL A 39 1.52 -24.00 7.29
CA VAL A 39 0.69 -23.71 6.11
C VAL A 39 1.36 -24.27 4.86
N LEU A 40 0.53 -24.84 3.99
CA LEU A 40 0.92 -25.38 2.69
C LEU A 40 0.09 -24.71 1.61
N SER A 41 0.69 -24.38 0.48
CA SER A 41 -0.03 -23.89 -0.68
C SER A 41 0.50 -24.46 -1.98
N HIS A 42 -0.40 -24.55 -2.95
CA HIS A 42 -0.09 -24.79 -4.36
C HIS A 42 -0.66 -23.65 -5.19
N ARG A 43 0.20 -22.94 -5.88
CA ARG A 43 -0.17 -21.87 -6.83
C ARG A 43 0.13 -22.32 -8.24
N THR A 44 -0.80 -22.12 -9.14
CA THR A 44 -0.66 -22.29 -10.59
C THR A 44 -1.00 -21.01 -11.31
N SER A 45 -0.27 -20.71 -12.37
CA SER A 45 -0.55 -19.58 -13.26
C SER A 45 -0.33 -19.99 -14.71
N LEU A 46 -1.05 -19.33 -15.63
CA LEU A 46 -0.92 -19.56 -17.06
C LEU A 46 -0.58 -18.23 -17.77
N PRO A 47 0.71 -17.85 -17.83
CA PRO A 47 1.13 -16.64 -18.51
C PRO A 47 1.02 -16.79 -20.04
N MET A 48 0.14 -16.00 -20.64
CA MET A 48 -0.07 -15.96 -22.10
C MET A 48 0.47 -14.63 -22.63
N LYS A 49 1.51 -14.68 -23.47
CA LYS A 49 2.12 -13.49 -24.06
C LYS A 49 1.77 -13.35 -25.53
N LYS A 50 1.22 -12.19 -25.93
CA LYS A 50 1.03 -11.79 -27.32
C LYS A 50 2.06 -10.70 -27.66
N ILE A 51 2.87 -10.96 -28.69
CA ILE A 51 3.90 -10.03 -29.14
C ILE A 51 3.40 -9.33 -30.42
N GLY A 52 3.22 -8.01 -30.34
CA GLY A 52 2.94 -7.15 -31.50
C GLY A 52 4.17 -6.33 -31.91
N VAL A 53 4.01 -5.44 -32.88
CA VAL A 53 5.08 -4.58 -33.38
C VAL A 53 5.48 -3.55 -32.32
N ASN A 54 4.52 -2.77 -31.83
CA ASN A 54 4.75 -1.65 -30.90
C ASN A 54 4.50 -2.03 -29.43
N TYR A 55 3.77 -3.11 -29.17
CA TYR A 55 3.37 -3.53 -27.84
C TYR A 55 3.51 -5.04 -27.65
N SER A 56 3.83 -5.44 -26.45
CA SER A 56 3.59 -6.80 -25.97
C SER A 56 2.51 -6.79 -24.88
N LYS A 57 1.68 -7.81 -24.88
CA LYS A 57 0.57 -8.00 -23.91
C LYS A 57 0.79 -9.30 -23.17
N LEU A 58 0.67 -9.27 -21.86
CA LEU A 58 0.71 -10.44 -21.00
C LEU A 58 -0.63 -10.56 -20.28
N PHE A 59 -1.26 -11.71 -20.37
CA PHE A 59 -2.44 -12.07 -19.59
C PHE A 59 -2.13 -13.34 -18.80
N SER A 60 -2.32 -13.30 -17.48
CA SER A 60 -1.94 -14.40 -16.60
C SER A 60 -3.04 -14.64 -15.55
N PRO A 61 -3.96 -15.61 -15.78
CA PRO A 61 -4.81 -16.08 -14.71
C PRO A 61 -3.96 -16.84 -13.66
N ASN A 62 -4.31 -16.63 -12.40
CA ASN A 62 -3.65 -17.22 -11.25
C ASN A 62 -4.68 -17.92 -10.37
N PHE A 63 -4.34 -19.09 -9.91
CA PHE A 63 -5.12 -19.85 -8.95
C PHE A 63 -4.19 -20.38 -7.85
N MET A 64 -4.61 -20.30 -6.58
CA MET A 64 -3.88 -20.85 -5.46
C MET A 64 -4.84 -21.55 -4.51
N VAL A 65 -4.46 -22.73 -4.05
CA VAL A 65 -5.09 -23.40 -2.92
C VAL A 65 -4.13 -23.35 -1.76
N ARG A 66 -4.63 -22.98 -0.59
CA ARG A 66 -3.87 -22.82 0.64
C ARG A 66 -4.59 -23.55 1.76
N TYR A 67 -3.82 -24.31 2.54
CA TYR A 67 -4.33 -25.03 3.71
C TYR A 67 -3.40 -24.84 4.92
N ALA A 68 -3.97 -24.39 6.02
CA ALA A 68 -3.31 -24.28 7.32
C ALA A 68 -4.12 -25.06 8.35
N PRO A 69 -3.64 -26.25 8.78
CA PRO A 69 -4.29 -27.04 9.83
C PRO A 69 -4.09 -26.39 11.20
N GLY A 70 -5.04 -26.63 12.09
CA GLY A 70 -4.93 -26.19 13.47
C GLY A 70 -5.88 -25.05 13.80
N HIS A 71 -5.41 -24.12 14.59
CA HIS A 71 -6.13 -22.92 15.03
C HIS A 71 -5.23 -21.70 14.84
N MET A 72 -5.84 -20.53 14.78
CA MET A 72 -5.13 -19.27 14.84
C MET A 72 -5.51 -18.51 16.11
N ARG A 73 -4.72 -17.48 16.43
CA ARG A 73 -5.06 -16.54 17.48
C ARG A 73 -5.93 -15.44 16.92
N LYS A 74 -6.86 -14.96 17.75
CA LYS A 74 -7.67 -13.81 17.42
C LYS A 74 -6.77 -12.60 17.18
N LEU A 75 -6.88 -12.02 16.01
CA LEU A 75 -6.15 -10.81 15.61
C LEU A 75 -6.98 -9.57 15.96
N ASN A 76 -6.39 -8.70 16.77
CA ASN A 76 -6.95 -7.39 17.10
C ASN A 76 -6.24 -6.25 16.34
N SER A 77 -5.37 -6.58 15.39
CA SER A 77 -4.57 -5.59 14.67
C SER A 77 -5.44 -4.72 13.75
N LYS A 78 -5.28 -3.41 13.87
CA LYS A 78 -5.94 -2.43 13.01
C LYS A 78 -5.35 -2.38 11.59
N ASP A 79 -4.18 -2.97 11.38
CA ASP A 79 -3.38 -2.80 10.15
C ASP A 79 -3.43 -3.99 9.19
N THR A 80 -4.32 -4.95 9.45
CA THR A 80 -4.46 -6.16 8.66
C THR A 80 -5.54 -6.02 7.59
N THR A 81 -5.22 -5.38 6.47
CA THR A 81 -6.10 -5.31 5.31
C THR A 81 -5.63 -6.25 4.21
N LEU A 82 -6.59 -6.87 3.51
CA LEU A 82 -6.30 -7.58 2.28
C LEU A 82 -6.05 -6.56 1.16
N ASN A 83 -5.01 -6.79 0.39
CA ASN A 83 -4.70 -6.05 -0.83
C ASN A 83 -4.05 -6.99 -1.85
N TYR A 84 -3.86 -6.53 -3.08
CA TYR A 84 -3.32 -7.41 -4.12
C TYR A 84 -1.89 -7.88 -3.82
N SER A 85 -1.07 -7.10 -3.11
CA SER A 85 0.33 -7.46 -2.81
C SER A 85 0.46 -8.62 -1.81
N ASN A 86 -0.51 -8.78 -0.90
CA ASN A 86 -0.54 -9.88 0.07
C ASN A 86 -1.50 -11.02 -0.30
N LEU A 87 -2.24 -10.89 -1.40
CA LEU A 87 -3.28 -11.83 -1.82
C LEU A 87 -2.81 -13.29 -1.88
N TYR A 88 -1.61 -13.52 -2.42
CA TYR A 88 -1.00 -14.85 -2.58
C TYR A 88 0.03 -15.19 -1.49
N ALA A 89 0.12 -14.39 -0.43
CA ALA A 89 1.01 -14.70 0.68
C ALA A 89 0.49 -15.90 1.50
N LEU A 90 1.40 -16.65 2.10
CA LEU A 90 1.06 -17.74 3.02
C LEU A 90 0.45 -17.21 4.32
N ASN A 91 0.92 -16.04 4.76
CA ASN A 91 0.42 -15.26 5.88
C ASN A 91 0.01 -13.87 5.38
N LYS A 92 -1.22 -13.71 4.94
CA LYS A 92 -1.73 -12.42 4.39
C LYS A 92 -1.76 -11.31 5.44
N THR A 93 -1.85 -11.71 6.68
CA THR A 93 -1.74 -10.89 7.88
C THR A 93 -0.44 -11.22 8.63
N SER A 94 -0.20 -10.62 9.76
CA SER A 94 0.97 -10.94 10.61
C SER A 94 0.97 -12.37 11.15
N GLU A 95 -0.20 -13.02 11.19
CA GLU A 95 -0.38 -14.41 11.65
C GLU A 95 -0.71 -15.34 10.48
N ILE A 96 -0.58 -16.66 10.73
CA ILE A 96 -1.01 -17.68 9.77
C ILE A 96 -2.51 -17.90 9.99
N GLU A 97 -3.30 -17.48 9.02
CA GLU A 97 -4.75 -17.75 9.02
C GLU A 97 -4.99 -19.26 8.91
N ASP A 98 -5.83 -19.81 9.76
CA ASP A 98 -6.19 -21.23 9.72
C ASP A 98 -7.20 -21.54 8.60
N GLY A 99 -7.36 -22.82 8.31
CA GLY A 99 -8.35 -23.34 7.40
C GLY A 99 -7.88 -23.50 5.96
N LEU A 100 -8.86 -23.84 5.12
CA LEU A 100 -8.72 -24.04 3.67
C LEU A 100 -9.23 -22.82 2.94
N SER A 101 -8.41 -22.28 2.04
CA SER A 101 -8.79 -21.18 1.17
C SER A 101 -8.37 -21.42 -0.29
N ALA A 102 -9.16 -20.92 -1.21
CA ALA A 102 -8.85 -20.82 -2.63
C ALA A 102 -8.73 -19.35 -3.01
N ILE A 103 -7.73 -19.00 -3.80
CA ILE A 103 -7.47 -17.63 -4.27
C ILE A 103 -7.51 -17.66 -5.79
N PHE A 104 -8.26 -16.75 -6.36
CA PHE A 104 -8.32 -16.56 -7.81
C PHE A 104 -7.97 -15.11 -8.15
N GLY A 105 -7.22 -14.92 -9.22
CA GLY A 105 -6.92 -13.58 -9.72
C GLY A 105 -6.36 -13.58 -11.13
N ILE A 106 -6.24 -12.38 -11.67
CA ILE A 106 -5.81 -12.13 -13.04
C ILE A 106 -4.80 -11.00 -13.03
N ASP A 107 -3.69 -11.20 -13.74
CA ASP A 107 -2.75 -10.15 -14.10
C ASP A 107 -2.83 -9.86 -15.59
N TYR A 108 -2.92 -8.58 -15.95
CA TYR A 108 -2.84 -8.11 -17.31
C TYR A 108 -1.83 -6.98 -17.43
N LYS A 109 -0.90 -7.10 -18.39
CA LYS A 109 0.13 -6.10 -18.64
C LYS A 109 0.24 -5.74 -20.10
N ILE A 110 0.45 -4.46 -20.37
CA ILE A 110 0.81 -3.94 -21.69
C ILE A 110 2.17 -3.27 -21.56
N ASN A 111 3.14 -3.76 -22.30
CA ASN A 111 4.46 -3.15 -22.41
C ASN A 111 4.60 -2.49 -23.79
N GLU A 112 5.07 -1.25 -23.80
CA GLU A 112 5.48 -0.54 -24.99
C GLU A 112 6.90 -0.91 -25.38
N LYS A 113 7.14 -1.17 -26.65
CA LYS A 113 8.45 -1.48 -27.20
C LYS A 113 9.14 -0.21 -27.69
N LYS A 114 10.31 0.08 -27.15
CA LYS A 114 11.18 1.17 -27.64
C LYS A 114 12.55 0.54 -28.01
N GLY A 115 12.72 0.24 -29.30
CA GLY A 115 13.89 -0.50 -29.77
C GLY A 115 13.97 -1.90 -29.14
N ASN A 116 15.06 -2.20 -28.45
CA ASN A 116 15.28 -3.49 -27.79
C ASN A 116 14.76 -3.53 -26.34
N SER A 117 14.18 -2.45 -25.81
CA SER A 117 13.63 -2.39 -24.47
C SER A 117 12.11 -2.47 -24.46
N GLU A 118 11.54 -3.14 -23.44
CA GLU A 118 10.10 -3.11 -23.14
C GLU A 118 9.89 -2.29 -21.86
N LYS A 119 9.01 -1.29 -21.91
CA LYS A 119 8.60 -0.49 -20.74
C LYS A 119 7.13 -0.75 -20.43
N GLU A 120 6.81 -1.06 -19.18
CA GLU A 120 5.43 -1.26 -18.76
C GLU A 120 4.65 0.06 -18.95
N LYS A 121 3.54 -0.02 -19.68
CA LYS A 121 2.62 1.09 -19.93
C LYS A 121 1.35 0.99 -19.08
N LEU A 122 0.81 -0.21 -18.97
CA LEU A 122 -0.37 -0.50 -18.16
C LEU A 122 -0.18 -1.84 -17.48
N SER A 123 -0.46 -1.90 -16.19
CA SER A 123 -0.72 -3.15 -15.49
C SER A 123 -2.03 -3.08 -14.72
N LEU A 124 -2.78 -4.16 -14.77
CA LEU A 124 -4.00 -4.41 -14.03
C LEU A 124 -3.86 -5.76 -13.34
N SER A 125 -4.05 -5.78 -12.05
CA SER A 125 -4.07 -6.99 -11.25
C SER A 125 -5.28 -6.97 -10.34
N ILE A 126 -6.05 -8.06 -10.33
CA ILE A 126 -7.27 -8.18 -9.54
C ILE A 126 -7.38 -9.59 -8.99
N GLY A 127 -7.96 -9.75 -7.81
CA GLY A 127 -8.20 -11.07 -7.26
C GLY A 127 -9.01 -11.07 -5.98
N GLN A 128 -9.34 -12.27 -5.52
CA GLN A 128 -10.25 -12.52 -4.41
C GLN A 128 -9.90 -13.83 -3.69
N VAL A 129 -10.20 -13.89 -2.39
CA VAL A 129 -10.03 -15.08 -1.56
C VAL A 129 -11.40 -15.71 -1.28
N PHE A 130 -11.46 -17.02 -1.36
CA PHE A 130 -12.62 -17.84 -1.02
C PHE A 130 -12.23 -18.78 0.12
N ASN A 131 -12.78 -18.57 1.30
CA ASN A 131 -12.55 -19.41 2.49
C ASN A 131 -13.61 -20.52 2.53
N TYR A 132 -13.19 -21.73 2.89
CA TYR A 132 -14.12 -22.83 3.08
C TYR A 132 -15.11 -22.57 4.23
N LYS A 133 -14.64 -21.90 5.28
CA LYS A 133 -15.42 -21.47 6.45
C LYS A 133 -15.12 -20.01 6.77
N GLU A 134 -16.06 -19.35 7.45
CA GLU A 134 -15.81 -18.07 8.10
C GLU A 134 -14.77 -18.24 9.21
N ASN A 135 -13.96 -17.20 9.41
CA ASN A 135 -12.90 -17.20 10.40
C ASN A 135 -13.03 -15.98 11.31
N PHE A 136 -13.77 -16.14 12.43
CA PHE A 136 -14.04 -15.06 13.37
C PHE A 136 -12.83 -14.60 14.20
N ASP A 137 -11.70 -15.28 14.08
CA ASP A 137 -10.43 -14.86 14.67
C ASP A 137 -9.69 -13.85 13.78
N MET A 138 -10.15 -13.67 12.54
CA MET A 138 -9.68 -12.63 11.64
C MET A 138 -10.43 -11.32 11.88
N PRO A 139 -9.74 -10.16 11.86
CA PRO A 139 -10.41 -8.86 11.95
C PRO A 139 -11.26 -8.60 10.70
N SER A 140 -12.46 -8.06 10.89
CA SER A 140 -13.36 -7.71 9.79
C SER A 140 -12.73 -6.74 8.79
N LYS A 141 -11.84 -5.86 9.25
CA LYS A 141 -11.06 -4.95 8.40
C LYS A 141 -10.26 -5.68 7.32
N SER A 142 -9.92 -6.94 7.51
CA SER A 142 -9.20 -7.75 6.53
C SER A 142 -10.09 -8.32 5.43
N SER A 143 -11.40 -8.34 5.60
CA SER A 143 -12.42 -9.11 4.84
C SER A 143 -12.14 -10.62 4.74
N LEU A 144 -11.19 -11.13 5.52
CA LEU A 144 -10.84 -12.57 5.55
C LEU A 144 -11.61 -13.34 6.64
N ASP A 145 -12.38 -12.65 7.47
CA ASP A 145 -13.33 -13.23 8.42
C ASP A 145 -14.53 -13.90 7.74
N GLN A 146 -14.82 -13.51 6.49
CA GLN A 146 -15.95 -13.99 5.68
C GLN A 146 -15.54 -15.14 4.77
N LYS A 147 -16.54 -15.86 4.24
CA LYS A 147 -16.32 -16.91 3.22
C LYS A 147 -15.76 -16.36 1.93
N THR A 148 -16.18 -15.18 1.53
CA THR A 148 -15.73 -14.50 0.32
C THR A 148 -15.18 -13.14 0.71
N SER A 149 -13.91 -12.92 0.44
CA SER A 149 -13.27 -11.63 0.73
C SER A 149 -13.73 -10.54 -0.23
N ASP A 150 -13.38 -9.31 0.06
CA ASP A 150 -13.42 -8.24 -0.93
C ASP A 150 -12.62 -8.60 -2.18
N VAL A 151 -13.01 -8.04 -3.31
CA VAL A 151 -12.24 -8.07 -4.55
C VAL A 151 -11.19 -6.96 -4.47
N VAL A 152 -9.91 -7.34 -4.41
CA VAL A 152 -8.81 -6.39 -4.33
C VAL A 152 -8.08 -6.27 -5.65
N GLY A 153 -7.64 -5.05 -5.97
CA GLY A 153 -6.93 -4.82 -7.21
C GLY A 153 -5.97 -3.65 -7.18
N VAL A 154 -5.12 -3.63 -8.21
CA VAL A 154 -4.17 -2.55 -8.47
C VAL A 154 -4.11 -2.29 -9.98
N ILE A 155 -4.12 -1.01 -10.34
CA ILE A 155 -3.94 -0.52 -11.71
C ILE A 155 -2.79 0.46 -11.70
N ASN A 156 -1.78 0.23 -12.54
CA ASN A 156 -0.70 1.17 -12.74
C ASN A 156 -0.71 1.60 -14.22
N TYR A 157 -0.69 2.90 -14.45
CA TYR A 157 -0.62 3.46 -15.79
C TYR A 157 0.53 4.47 -15.91
N ASN A 158 1.43 4.21 -16.85
CA ASN A 158 2.59 5.05 -17.11
C ASN A 158 2.38 5.92 -18.36
N PHE A 159 2.42 7.24 -18.19
CA PHE A 159 2.35 8.24 -19.26
C PHE A 159 3.70 8.50 -19.92
N SER A 160 4.52 7.48 -20.07
CA SER A 160 5.89 7.64 -20.58
C SER A 160 6.76 8.44 -19.61
N GLU A 161 7.29 9.57 -20.05
CA GLU A 161 8.16 10.45 -19.27
C GLU A 161 7.39 11.50 -18.44
N ILE A 162 6.12 11.68 -18.76
CA ILE A 162 5.27 12.66 -18.07
C ILE A 162 4.94 12.23 -16.65
N GLY A 163 4.73 10.91 -16.43
CA GLY A 163 4.43 10.44 -15.09
C GLY A 163 3.67 9.13 -15.04
N LYS A 164 3.10 8.85 -13.88
CA LYS A 164 2.36 7.62 -13.61
C LYS A 164 1.15 7.89 -12.73
N ILE A 165 0.15 7.01 -12.84
CA ILE A 165 -0.95 6.86 -11.91
C ILE A 165 -0.90 5.45 -11.36
N ASP A 166 -0.94 5.32 -10.05
CA ASP A 166 -1.09 4.07 -9.31
C ASP A 166 -2.44 4.12 -8.61
N TYR A 167 -3.31 3.15 -8.86
CA TYR A 167 -4.62 3.03 -8.23
C TYR A 167 -4.77 1.67 -7.57
N LYS A 168 -5.10 1.65 -6.29
CA LYS A 168 -5.42 0.45 -5.51
C LYS A 168 -6.84 0.54 -5.01
N PHE A 169 -7.54 -0.58 -5.01
CA PHE A 169 -8.93 -0.62 -4.58
C PHE A 169 -9.27 -1.92 -3.86
N SER A 170 -10.31 -1.85 -3.04
CA SER A 170 -11.03 -2.98 -2.48
C SER A 170 -12.52 -2.75 -2.70
N LEU A 171 -13.14 -3.67 -3.43
CA LEU A 171 -14.56 -3.66 -3.75
C LEU A 171 -15.23 -4.76 -2.93
N ASP A 172 -16.35 -4.46 -2.27
CA ASP A 172 -17.11 -5.44 -1.50
C ASP A 172 -17.43 -6.69 -2.32
N HIS A 173 -17.49 -7.83 -1.67
CA HIS A 173 -17.76 -9.12 -2.35
C HIS A 173 -19.06 -9.14 -3.14
N ASN A 174 -20.05 -8.30 -2.79
CA ASN A 174 -21.29 -8.10 -3.53
C ASN A 174 -21.17 -7.12 -4.70
N LEU A 175 -19.98 -6.49 -4.87
CA LEU A 175 -19.67 -5.51 -5.90
C LEU A 175 -20.50 -4.20 -5.82
N ASN A 176 -21.06 -3.89 -4.66
CA ASN A 176 -21.90 -2.72 -4.47
C ASN A 176 -21.14 -1.51 -3.93
N ASP A 177 -20.16 -1.75 -3.06
CA ASP A 177 -19.46 -0.71 -2.32
C ASP A 177 -17.95 -0.79 -2.55
N LEU A 178 -17.35 0.35 -2.80
CA LEU A 178 -15.92 0.50 -2.93
C LEU A 178 -15.32 0.88 -1.56
N ASN A 179 -14.86 -0.13 -0.82
CA ASN A 179 -14.43 -0.01 0.57
C ASN A 179 -13.06 0.68 0.73
N TYR A 180 -12.23 0.62 -0.31
CA TYR A 180 -10.89 1.22 -0.32
C TYR A 180 -10.59 1.82 -1.69
N ASN A 181 -10.19 3.08 -1.68
CA ASN A 181 -9.67 3.82 -2.82
C ASN A 181 -8.35 4.47 -2.45
N ASP A 182 -7.28 4.17 -3.18
CA ASP A 182 -5.97 4.79 -3.02
C ASP A 182 -5.45 5.15 -4.41
N ILE A 183 -5.44 6.44 -4.72
CA ILE A 183 -4.94 6.98 -5.97
C ILE A 183 -3.68 7.77 -5.67
N SER A 184 -2.57 7.41 -6.29
CA SER A 184 -1.33 8.16 -6.24
C SER A 184 -0.86 8.51 -7.64
N THR A 185 -0.51 9.77 -7.87
CA THR A 185 0.02 10.21 -9.15
C THR A 185 1.18 11.16 -8.99
N VAL A 186 2.15 11.03 -9.87
CA VAL A 186 3.27 11.96 -10.03
C VAL A 186 3.37 12.34 -11.50
N LEU A 187 3.29 13.64 -11.76
CA LEU A 187 3.37 14.21 -13.12
C LEU A 187 4.55 15.18 -13.20
N ASN A 188 5.35 15.05 -14.26
CA ASN A 188 6.55 15.83 -14.50
C ASN A 188 6.40 16.61 -15.82
N PHE A 189 6.40 17.93 -15.73
CA PHE A 189 6.31 18.85 -16.88
C PHE A 189 7.59 19.69 -16.95
N GLY A 190 8.69 19.04 -17.29
CA GLY A 190 10.00 19.68 -17.33
C GLY A 190 10.46 20.15 -15.94
N LYS A 191 10.37 21.44 -15.68
CA LYS A 191 10.77 22.03 -14.38
C LYS A 191 9.68 21.95 -13.30
N VAL A 192 8.48 21.50 -13.65
CA VAL A 192 7.34 21.43 -12.75
C VAL A 192 7.02 19.97 -12.46
N GLN A 193 6.96 19.61 -11.19
CA GLN A 193 6.47 18.32 -10.73
C GLN A 193 5.20 18.53 -9.91
N PHE A 194 4.17 17.78 -10.22
CA PHE A 194 2.91 17.74 -9.49
C PHE A 194 2.72 16.32 -8.93
N ASN A 195 2.33 16.21 -7.66
CA ASN A 195 1.91 14.97 -7.04
C ASN A 195 0.52 15.13 -6.41
N LEU A 196 -0.26 14.08 -6.47
CA LEU A 196 -1.57 13.97 -5.84
C LEU A 196 -1.69 12.57 -5.25
N ASP A 197 -2.09 12.51 -3.98
CA ASP A 197 -2.45 11.29 -3.27
C ASP A 197 -3.86 11.46 -2.72
N TYR A 198 -4.74 10.51 -3.01
CA TYR A 198 -6.11 10.46 -2.53
C TYR A 198 -6.35 9.12 -1.84
N LEU A 199 -6.86 9.15 -0.62
CA LEU A 199 -7.23 7.96 0.13
C LEU A 199 -8.67 8.10 0.64
N GLU A 200 -9.46 7.06 0.40
CA GLU A 200 -10.77 6.89 0.99
C GLU A 200 -10.91 5.46 1.51
N GLN A 201 -11.32 5.34 2.77
CA GLN A 201 -11.63 4.08 3.44
C GLN A 201 -13.04 4.15 3.99
N GLN A 202 -13.83 3.12 3.72
CA GLN A 202 -15.22 3.04 4.12
C GLN A 202 -15.54 1.67 4.75
N ASN A 203 -16.67 1.57 5.37
CA ASN A 203 -17.23 0.35 5.94
C ASN A 203 -16.24 -0.34 6.90
N HIS A 204 -16.01 -1.63 6.71
CA HIS A 204 -15.15 -2.44 7.57
C HIS A 204 -13.66 -2.09 7.48
N ILE A 205 -13.19 -1.51 6.38
CA ILE A 205 -11.76 -1.18 6.19
C ILE A 205 -11.34 0.01 7.05
N GLY A 206 -12.19 1.01 7.18
CA GLY A 206 -11.84 2.18 7.97
C GLY A 206 -12.78 3.34 7.75
N ASN A 207 -12.36 4.52 8.21
CA ASN A 207 -13.14 5.73 8.12
C ASN A 207 -12.23 6.93 7.85
N GLU A 208 -11.36 6.82 6.85
CA GLU A 208 -10.45 7.89 6.46
C GLU A 208 -10.83 8.42 5.07
N HIS A 209 -10.76 9.74 4.90
CA HIS A 209 -11.02 10.37 3.63
C HIS A 209 -10.21 11.66 3.51
N TYR A 210 -9.11 11.61 2.77
CA TYR A 210 -8.24 12.77 2.57
C TYR A 210 -7.60 12.81 1.18
N ALA A 211 -7.18 14.01 0.77
CA ALA A 211 -6.31 14.21 -0.37
C ALA A 211 -5.10 15.05 0.04
N SER A 212 -3.95 14.67 -0.46
CA SER A 212 -2.71 15.45 -0.37
C SER A 212 -2.27 15.84 -1.78
N SER A 213 -1.86 17.08 -1.97
CA SER A 213 -1.30 17.53 -3.23
C SER A 213 -0.01 18.31 -3.00
N GLY A 214 0.91 18.20 -3.95
CA GLY A 214 2.16 18.93 -3.93
C GLY A 214 2.54 19.44 -5.31
N LEU A 215 3.17 20.63 -5.33
CA LEU A 215 3.73 21.26 -6.50
C LEU A 215 5.19 21.56 -6.21
N THR A 216 6.08 21.15 -7.10
CA THR A 216 7.50 21.45 -7.02
C THR A 216 7.95 22.15 -8.29
N LEU A 217 8.62 23.29 -8.12
CA LEU A 217 9.22 24.10 -9.18
C LEU A 217 10.73 24.02 -9.07
N ASN A 218 11.39 23.42 -10.04
CA ASN A 218 12.85 23.40 -10.17
C ASN A 218 13.27 24.57 -11.06
N PHE A 219 13.67 25.70 -10.48
CA PHE A 219 14.09 26.87 -11.26
C PHE A 219 15.36 26.57 -12.05
N ASN A 220 16.30 25.89 -11.40
CA ASN A 220 17.56 25.38 -11.96
C ASN A 220 18.06 24.20 -11.10
N ASP A 221 19.24 23.69 -11.38
CA ASP A 221 19.82 22.54 -10.68
C ASP A 221 20.09 22.80 -9.17
N HIS A 222 20.12 24.08 -8.78
CA HIS A 222 20.40 24.49 -7.40
C HIS A 222 19.18 24.96 -6.62
N ASN A 223 18.12 25.43 -7.29
CA ASN A 223 17.00 26.13 -6.66
C ASN A 223 15.69 25.42 -6.87
N LYS A 224 15.03 25.06 -5.78
CA LYS A 224 13.76 24.32 -5.77
C LYS A 224 12.77 25.00 -4.81
N LEU A 225 11.55 25.24 -5.28
CA LEU A 225 10.43 25.68 -4.47
C LEU A 225 9.38 24.58 -4.47
N SER A 226 8.88 24.20 -3.30
CA SER A 226 7.82 23.20 -3.18
C SER A 226 6.70 23.73 -2.30
N PHE A 227 5.47 23.44 -2.71
CA PHE A 227 4.26 23.66 -1.93
C PHE A 227 3.52 22.35 -1.79
N SER A 228 3.04 22.04 -0.59
CA SER A 228 2.15 20.90 -0.36
C SER A 228 1.02 21.24 0.58
N THR A 229 -0.10 20.53 0.40
CA THR A 229 -1.29 20.68 1.23
C THR A 229 -1.97 19.33 1.43
N LYS A 230 -2.65 19.16 2.55
CA LYS A 230 -3.46 17.99 2.88
C LYS A 230 -4.83 18.44 3.37
N LYS A 231 -5.88 17.96 2.73
CA LYS A 231 -7.28 18.19 3.11
C LYS A 231 -7.89 16.90 3.64
N ASN A 232 -8.55 16.99 4.78
CA ASN A 232 -9.40 15.95 5.34
C ASN A 232 -10.85 16.27 4.97
N PHE A 233 -11.49 15.39 4.20
CA PHE A 233 -12.86 15.58 3.73
C PHE A 233 -13.90 15.21 4.78
N LYS A 234 -13.53 14.49 5.85
CA LYS A 234 -14.45 14.15 6.95
C LYS A 234 -14.67 15.29 7.89
N THR A 235 -13.62 16.01 8.20
CA THR A 235 -13.68 17.20 9.05
C THR A 235 -13.89 18.46 8.22
N ASP A 236 -13.92 18.34 6.87
CA ASP A 236 -13.92 19.45 5.89
C ASP A 236 -12.84 20.51 6.18
N SER A 237 -11.71 20.07 6.70
CA SER A 237 -10.61 20.93 7.11
C SER A 237 -9.34 20.66 6.33
N THR A 238 -8.53 21.69 6.17
CA THR A 238 -7.16 21.54 5.70
C THR A 238 -6.25 21.28 6.90
N GLU A 239 -5.52 20.16 6.87
CA GLU A 239 -4.64 19.76 7.98
C GLU A 239 -3.25 20.39 7.88
N LEU A 240 -2.79 20.69 6.67
CA LEU A 240 -1.43 21.12 6.43
C LEU A 240 -1.32 22.05 5.23
N TYR A 241 -0.54 23.11 5.40
CA TYR A 241 0.12 23.86 4.33
C TYR A 241 1.62 23.87 4.59
N ASP A 242 2.42 23.51 3.60
CA ASP A 242 3.87 23.45 3.69
C ASP A 242 4.46 24.17 2.46
N LEU A 243 5.23 25.21 2.67
CA LEU A 243 5.96 25.94 1.63
C LEU A 243 7.44 25.82 1.95
N SER A 244 8.21 25.23 1.04
CA SER A 244 9.63 25.03 1.22
C SER A 244 10.44 25.57 0.05
N TYR A 245 11.52 26.29 0.37
CA TYR A 245 12.54 26.67 -0.58
C TYR A 245 13.84 25.95 -0.23
N GLN A 246 14.50 25.40 -1.22
CA GLN A 246 15.73 24.65 -1.08
C GLN A 246 16.78 25.17 -2.07
N TYR A 247 17.97 25.43 -1.55
CA TYR A 247 19.17 25.72 -2.34
C TYR A 247 20.19 24.59 -2.12
N GLY A 248 20.70 24.00 -3.21
CA GLY A 248 21.64 22.88 -3.15
C GLY A 248 22.84 23.08 -4.07
N ILE A 249 24.01 22.74 -3.57
CA ILE A 249 25.25 22.53 -4.33
C ILE A 249 25.82 21.16 -3.98
N ASP A 250 26.86 20.70 -4.65
CA ASP A 250 27.38 19.34 -4.54
C ASP A 250 27.63 18.86 -3.10
N CYS A 251 28.03 19.75 -2.20
CA CYS A 251 28.36 19.42 -0.81
C CYS A 251 27.46 20.06 0.25
N LEU A 252 26.54 20.94 -0.14
CA LEU A 252 25.66 21.66 0.80
C LEU A 252 24.25 21.78 0.25
N THR A 253 23.28 21.47 1.09
CA THR A 253 21.87 21.83 0.85
C THR A 253 21.35 22.66 2.01
N ALA A 254 20.87 23.85 1.73
CA ALA A 254 20.19 24.73 2.68
C ALA A 254 18.71 24.80 2.34
N GLY A 255 17.84 24.73 3.33
CA GLY A 255 16.39 24.77 3.14
C GLY A 255 15.70 25.66 4.18
N LEU A 256 14.67 26.36 3.72
CA LEU A 256 13.73 27.08 4.56
C LEU A 256 12.33 26.50 4.34
N VAL A 257 11.68 26.11 5.43
CA VAL A 257 10.34 25.51 5.40
C VAL A 257 9.43 26.34 6.29
N TYR A 258 8.38 26.89 5.70
CA TYR A 258 7.23 27.44 6.42
C TYR A 258 6.14 26.40 6.41
N ARG A 259 5.65 26.03 7.59
CA ARG A 259 4.59 25.05 7.78
C ARG A 259 3.48 25.65 8.63
N ARG A 260 2.27 25.48 8.17
CA ARG A 260 1.05 25.74 8.91
C ARG A 260 0.28 24.45 9.08
N GLU A 261 0.15 23.98 10.30
CA GLU A 261 -0.60 22.79 10.69
C GLU A 261 -1.86 23.24 11.42
N PHE A 262 -2.96 22.53 11.19
CA PHE A 262 -4.21 22.74 11.87
C PHE A 262 -4.48 21.53 12.75
N TYR A 263 -4.49 21.74 14.05
CA TYR A 263 -4.83 20.72 15.03
C TYR A 263 -6.27 20.88 15.44
N GLN A 264 -7.00 19.77 15.54
CA GLN A 264 -8.31 19.73 16.15
C GLN A 264 -8.10 19.33 17.62
N ASP A 265 -8.17 20.28 18.53
CA ASP A 265 -8.28 20.01 19.94
C ASP A 265 -9.74 20.18 20.34
N VAL A 266 -10.33 19.12 20.88
CA VAL A 266 -11.70 18.84 21.35
C VAL A 266 -12.85 19.63 20.70
N ASP A 267 -12.73 20.93 20.43
CA ASP A 267 -13.81 21.78 19.89
C ASP A 267 -13.37 22.84 18.85
N ASP A 268 -12.08 23.13 18.66
CA ASP A 268 -11.61 24.18 17.75
C ASP A 268 -10.39 23.76 16.91
N LEU A 269 -10.34 24.24 15.64
CA LEU A 269 -9.20 24.10 14.75
C LEU A 269 -8.21 25.25 15.03
N GLU A 270 -7.15 24.96 15.79
CA GLU A 270 -6.10 25.94 16.05
C GLU A 270 -4.95 25.82 15.02
N PRO A 271 -4.63 26.92 14.31
CA PRO A 271 -3.46 26.94 13.43
C PRO A 271 -2.18 27.07 14.24
N LYS A 272 -1.17 26.26 13.87
CA LYS A 272 0.17 26.35 14.42
C LYS A 272 1.16 26.62 13.29
N ASP A 273 1.75 27.78 13.34
CA ASP A 273 2.78 28.19 12.38
C ASP A 273 4.17 27.78 12.86
N SER A 274 5.00 27.30 11.97
CA SER A 274 6.40 26.99 12.24
C SER A 274 7.29 27.37 11.07
N LEU A 275 8.46 27.92 11.39
CA LEU A 275 9.52 28.21 10.45
C LEU A 275 10.73 27.36 10.82
N MET A 276 11.22 26.57 9.88
CA MET A 276 12.38 25.69 10.08
C MET A 276 13.46 26.02 9.08
N PHE A 277 14.68 26.04 9.55
CA PHE A 277 15.87 26.12 8.72
C PHE A 277 16.61 24.80 8.75
N THR A 278 17.01 24.27 7.60
CA THR A 278 17.73 23.00 7.47
C THR A 278 19.03 23.22 6.72
N ILE A 279 20.12 22.66 7.23
CA ILE A 279 21.38 22.58 6.52
C ILE A 279 21.85 21.14 6.49
N THR A 280 22.17 20.64 5.30
CA THR A 280 22.72 19.32 5.07
C THR A 280 24.10 19.45 4.45
N PHE A 281 25.11 18.91 5.10
CA PHE A 281 26.45 18.76 4.54
C PHE A 281 26.65 17.30 4.11
N VAL A 282 26.84 17.07 2.82
CA VAL A 282 26.86 15.72 2.24
C VAL A 282 27.88 14.78 2.89
N PRO A 283 29.09 15.17 3.32
CA PRO A 283 29.96 14.26 4.04
C PRO A 283 29.67 14.13 5.54
N PHE A 284 28.89 15.04 6.16
CA PHE A 284 28.75 15.14 7.62
C PHE A 284 27.34 14.93 8.17
N GLY A 285 26.33 14.74 7.31
CA GLY A 285 24.94 14.52 7.70
C GLY A 285 24.10 15.80 7.83
N ASN A 286 22.90 15.67 8.42
CA ASN A 286 21.89 16.73 8.47
C ASN A 286 21.89 17.46 9.81
N ILE A 287 21.86 18.78 9.79
CA ILE A 287 21.58 19.63 10.95
C ILE A 287 20.20 20.28 10.73
N LYS A 288 19.27 20.07 11.66
CA LYS A 288 17.96 20.71 11.67
C LYS A 288 17.85 21.62 12.88
N THR A 289 17.39 22.83 12.69
CA THR A 289 17.00 23.69 13.82
C THR A 289 15.66 23.22 14.37
N PRO A 290 15.41 23.38 15.68
CA PRO A 290 14.05 23.27 16.18
C PRO A 290 13.16 24.30 15.50
N SER A 291 11.88 23.96 15.30
CA SER A 291 10.92 24.90 14.74
C SER A 291 10.75 26.11 15.67
N ILE A 292 10.84 27.29 15.12
CA ILE A 292 10.51 28.52 15.81
C ILE A 292 8.98 28.69 15.71
N LYS A 293 8.34 28.75 16.88
CA LYS A 293 6.90 28.96 17.01
C LYS A 293 6.58 30.45 16.97
#